data_5af89159d8ec4572c9bfc04d8dd6bdcc
#
_entry.id   5af89159d8ec4572c9bfc04d8dd6bdcc
#
_cell.length_a   1.000
_cell.length_b   1.000
_cell.length_c   1.000
_cell.angle_alpha   90.00
_cell.angle_beta   90.00
_cell.angle_gamma   90.00
#
_symmetry.space_group_name_H-M   'P 1'
#
loop_
_entity.id
_entity.type
_entity.pdbx_description
1 polymer ?
#
loop_
_entity_poly.entity_id
_entity_poly.type
_entity_poly.pdbx_seq_one_letter_code
_entity_poly.pdbx_strand_id
1 'polypeptide(L)'
;RLLGELYAAIGALSKGQLVEVDRSGLVAGYVGQTAIKTGQVIESALGGVLFIDEAYSLASGGENDFGREAIETLLKAMEDHRDELVVIVAGYDEPMEKFISSNPGLESRFNKYIHFPDYTPEELHGIFMLQCEKHGYTLSAEADAALKDLLRRLYDTRDENFGNGRTVRNLFEDAISRQANRISALDSPTRDELMTLLPEDLEDKE
;
A
#
# COMPACT_ATOMS: atom_id res chain seq x y z
N ARG A 1 -2.26 -10.61 -3.80
CA ARG A 1 -2.64 -11.42 -4.99
C ARG A 1 -1.78 -12.66 -5.07
N LEU A 2 -0.46 -12.55 -5.24
CA LEU A 2 0.47 -13.68 -5.35
C LEU A 2 0.29 -14.72 -4.22
N LEU A 3 0.05 -14.30 -2.99
CA LEU A 3 -0.18 -15.19 -1.86
C LEU A 3 -1.48 -16.02 -2.03
N GLY A 4 -2.57 -15.40 -2.51
CA GLY A 4 -3.82 -16.11 -2.79
C GLY A 4 -3.65 -17.16 -3.90
N GLU A 5 -2.97 -16.78 -4.98
CA GLU A 5 -2.62 -17.69 -6.08
C GLU A 5 -1.75 -18.86 -5.60
N LEU A 6 -0.76 -18.58 -4.75
CA LEU A 6 0.09 -19.62 -4.15
C LEU A 6 -0.70 -20.59 -3.28
N TYR A 7 -1.57 -20.08 -2.40
CA TYR A 7 -2.40 -20.94 -1.56
C TYR A 7 -3.42 -21.77 -2.35
N ALA A 8 -3.95 -21.23 -3.43
CA ALA A 8 -4.78 -22.02 -4.35
C ALA A 8 -3.97 -23.10 -5.07
N ALA A 9 -2.76 -22.77 -5.54
CA ALA A 9 -1.90 -23.73 -6.25
C ALA A 9 -1.48 -24.92 -5.39
N ILE A 10 -1.29 -24.72 -4.08
CA ILE A 10 -0.98 -25.82 -3.13
C ILE A 10 -2.22 -26.49 -2.53
N GLY A 11 -3.43 -26.08 -2.94
CA GLY A 11 -4.69 -26.65 -2.48
C GLY A 11 -5.11 -26.21 -1.06
N ALA A 12 -4.48 -25.19 -0.49
CA ALA A 12 -4.85 -24.62 0.81
C ALA A 12 -6.11 -23.74 0.75
N LEU A 13 -6.37 -23.13 -0.41
CA LEU A 13 -7.56 -22.37 -0.72
C LEU A 13 -8.21 -22.89 -1.99
N SER A 14 -9.54 -22.91 -2.06
CA SER A 14 -10.28 -23.48 -3.19
C SER A 14 -10.29 -22.58 -4.43
N LYS A 15 -10.21 -21.24 -4.26
CA LYS A 15 -10.30 -20.25 -5.35
C LYS A 15 -9.08 -19.33 -5.43
N GLY A 16 -8.55 -18.88 -4.27
CA GLY A 16 -7.38 -17.99 -4.21
C GLY A 16 -7.64 -16.54 -4.61
N GLN A 17 -8.90 -16.10 -4.75
CA GLN A 17 -9.24 -14.70 -5.03
C GLN A 17 -8.81 -13.80 -3.87
N LEU A 18 -8.52 -12.54 -4.20
CA LEU A 18 -8.27 -11.48 -3.24
C LEU A 18 -9.47 -10.54 -3.18
N VAL A 19 -10.04 -10.39 -1.99
CA VAL A 19 -11.00 -9.32 -1.67
C VAL A 19 -10.27 -8.30 -0.82
N GLU A 20 -10.14 -7.09 -1.34
CA GLU A 20 -9.41 -5.98 -0.71
C GLU A 20 -10.40 -4.93 -0.25
N VAL A 21 -10.33 -4.56 1.01
CA VAL A 21 -11.23 -3.59 1.65
C VAL A 21 -10.47 -2.73 2.66
N ASP A 22 -11.06 -1.59 2.98
CA ASP A 22 -10.72 -0.75 4.12
C ASP A 22 -11.89 -0.69 5.12
N ARG A 23 -11.78 0.18 6.12
CA ARG A 23 -12.87 0.42 7.07
C ARG A 23 -14.19 0.75 6.37
N SER A 24 -14.17 1.57 5.33
CA SER A 24 -15.38 2.01 4.63
C SER A 24 -16.12 0.85 3.96
N GLY A 25 -15.40 -0.18 3.53
CA GLY A 25 -15.94 -1.42 2.97
C GLY A 25 -16.63 -2.31 3.99
N LEU A 26 -16.25 -2.24 5.27
CA LEU A 26 -16.75 -3.11 6.34
C LEU A 26 -17.81 -2.44 7.21
N VAL A 27 -17.60 -1.18 7.58
CA VAL A 27 -18.45 -0.46 8.53
C VAL A 27 -19.61 0.22 7.80
N ALA A 28 -20.80 0.17 8.38
CA ALA A 28 -22.00 0.88 7.91
C ALA A 28 -22.29 2.10 8.79
N GLY A 29 -23.17 2.98 8.28
CA GLY A 29 -23.54 4.22 8.99
C GLY A 29 -24.66 4.09 10.01
N TYR A 30 -25.29 2.90 10.13
CA TYR A 30 -26.46 2.70 10.99
C TYR A 30 -26.33 1.43 11.83
N VAL A 31 -26.97 1.44 13.00
CA VAL A 31 -27.00 0.31 13.95
C VAL A 31 -27.48 -0.97 13.25
N GLY A 32 -26.78 -2.09 13.50
CA GLY A 32 -27.15 -3.42 12.99
C GLY A 32 -26.83 -3.69 11.51
N GLN A 33 -26.30 -2.72 10.78
CA GLN A 33 -25.95 -2.89 9.37
C GLN A 33 -24.50 -3.29 9.17
N THR A 34 -23.64 -3.01 10.12
CA THR A 34 -22.18 -3.31 10.01
C THR A 34 -21.93 -4.82 9.98
N ALA A 35 -22.58 -5.60 10.86
CA ALA A 35 -22.43 -7.05 10.84
C ALA A 35 -22.89 -7.66 9.49
N ILE A 36 -24.00 -7.17 8.93
CA ILE A 36 -24.51 -7.62 7.62
C ILE A 36 -23.52 -7.30 6.52
N LYS A 37 -23.03 -6.06 6.47
CA LYS A 37 -22.07 -5.59 5.45
C LYS A 37 -20.76 -6.35 5.54
N THR A 38 -20.21 -6.48 6.75
CA THR A 38 -18.98 -7.24 7.00
C THR A 38 -19.17 -8.71 6.61
N GLY A 39 -20.30 -9.32 6.95
CA GLY A 39 -20.64 -10.70 6.56
C GLY A 39 -20.65 -10.89 5.05
N GLN A 40 -21.24 -9.96 4.28
CA GLN A 40 -21.26 -10.03 2.81
C GLN A 40 -19.84 -9.96 2.21
N VAL A 41 -18.98 -9.12 2.77
CA VAL A 41 -17.57 -9.04 2.34
C VAL A 41 -16.85 -10.36 2.64
N ILE A 42 -17.04 -10.93 3.83
CA ILE A 42 -16.45 -12.21 4.22
C ILE A 42 -16.93 -13.33 3.28
N GLU A 43 -18.22 -13.42 3.01
CA GLU A 43 -18.79 -14.41 2.07
C GLU A 43 -18.15 -14.32 0.67
N SER A 44 -17.88 -13.10 0.19
CA SER A 44 -17.22 -12.88 -1.10
C SER A 44 -15.76 -13.34 -1.10
N ALA A 45 -15.12 -13.40 0.07
CA ALA A 45 -13.73 -13.81 0.26
C ALA A 45 -13.56 -15.31 0.54
N LEU A 46 -14.63 -16.07 0.79
CA LEU A 46 -14.56 -17.50 1.07
C LEU A 46 -13.92 -18.28 -0.08
N GLY A 47 -12.98 -19.14 0.28
CA GLY A 47 -12.12 -19.87 -0.66
C GLY A 47 -10.90 -19.06 -1.11
N GLY A 48 -10.69 -17.85 -0.56
CA GLY A 48 -9.62 -16.92 -0.93
C GLY A 48 -9.06 -16.14 0.24
N VAL A 49 -8.63 -14.92 -0.06
CA VAL A 49 -7.95 -14.01 0.87
C VAL A 49 -8.78 -12.74 1.05
N LEU A 50 -9.10 -12.41 2.30
CA LEU A 50 -9.61 -11.09 2.69
C LEU A 50 -8.44 -10.24 3.16
N PHE A 51 -8.17 -9.14 2.46
CA PHE A 51 -7.15 -8.15 2.82
C PHE A 51 -7.82 -6.88 3.32
N ILE A 52 -7.49 -6.48 4.55
CA ILE A 52 -8.03 -5.29 5.18
C ILE A 52 -6.90 -4.29 5.33
N ASP A 53 -6.98 -3.19 4.56
CA ASP A 53 -5.98 -2.12 4.63
C ASP A 53 -6.31 -1.16 5.78
N GLU A 54 -5.26 -0.61 6.40
CA GLU A 54 -5.38 0.28 7.56
C GLU A 54 -6.32 -0.25 8.65
N ALA A 55 -6.22 -1.55 8.97
CA ALA A 55 -7.16 -2.26 9.82
C ALA A 55 -7.30 -1.63 11.21
N TYR A 56 -6.30 -0.93 11.72
CA TYR A 56 -6.35 -0.18 12.97
C TYR A 56 -7.47 0.88 12.98
N SER A 57 -7.90 1.33 11.82
CA SER A 57 -9.02 2.27 11.69
C SER A 57 -10.34 1.70 12.21
N LEU A 58 -10.50 0.36 12.25
CA LEU A 58 -11.66 -0.31 12.83
C LEU A 58 -11.77 -0.12 14.36
N ALA A 59 -10.64 0.12 15.04
CA ALA A 59 -10.61 0.35 16.49
C ALA A 59 -10.49 1.84 16.87
N SER A 60 -10.41 2.76 15.89
CA SER A 60 -10.11 4.18 16.12
C SER A 60 -11.33 5.02 16.58
N GLY A 61 -12.51 4.44 16.63
CA GLY A 61 -13.75 5.15 16.97
C GLY A 61 -14.07 5.15 18.48
N GLY A 62 -14.95 6.07 18.88
CA GLY A 62 -15.45 6.17 20.24
C GLY A 62 -16.48 5.08 20.63
N GLU A 63 -17.15 5.24 21.77
CA GLU A 63 -18.11 4.25 22.32
C GLU A 63 -19.28 3.90 21.39
N ASN A 64 -19.63 4.80 20.47
CA ASN A 64 -20.71 4.59 19.49
C ASN A 64 -20.19 4.17 18.11
N ASP A 65 -18.95 3.70 18.00
CA ASP A 65 -18.36 3.29 16.76
C ASP A 65 -18.71 1.85 16.37
N PHE A 66 -19.20 1.68 15.17
CA PHE A 66 -19.56 0.36 14.63
C PHE A 66 -18.36 -0.48 14.18
N GLY A 67 -17.13 0.01 14.25
CA GLY A 67 -15.94 -0.76 13.90
C GLY A 67 -15.74 -1.98 14.81
N ARG A 68 -16.16 -1.88 16.08
CA ARG A 68 -16.14 -3.01 17.03
C ARG A 68 -17.04 -4.16 16.55
N GLU A 69 -18.23 -3.86 16.03
CA GLU A 69 -19.15 -4.84 15.45
C GLU A 69 -18.53 -5.56 14.23
N ALA A 70 -17.77 -4.81 13.39
CA ALA A 70 -17.04 -5.41 12.29
C ALA A 70 -15.92 -6.35 12.77
N ILE A 71 -15.16 -5.97 13.80
CA ILE A 71 -14.10 -6.79 14.40
C ILE A 71 -14.72 -8.11 14.96
N GLU A 72 -15.81 -8.04 15.73
CA GLU A 72 -16.48 -9.20 16.29
C GLU A 72 -16.98 -10.15 15.21
N THR A 73 -17.57 -9.60 14.14
CA THR A 73 -18.04 -10.39 12.97
C THR A 73 -16.87 -11.08 12.26
N LEU A 74 -15.75 -10.36 12.10
CA LEU A 74 -14.55 -10.90 11.49
C LEU A 74 -13.94 -12.02 12.32
N LEU A 75 -13.80 -11.81 13.64
CA LEU A 75 -13.26 -12.83 14.56
C LEU A 75 -14.07 -14.10 14.58
N LYS A 76 -15.40 -13.99 14.52
CA LYS A 76 -16.30 -15.14 14.40
C LYS A 76 -16.08 -15.87 13.08
N ALA A 77 -16.03 -15.15 11.97
CA ALA A 77 -15.81 -15.76 10.66
C ALA A 77 -14.45 -16.45 10.52
N MET A 78 -13.40 -15.89 11.11
CA MET A 78 -12.08 -16.52 11.15
C MET A 78 -12.08 -17.87 11.89
N GLU A 79 -12.98 -18.06 12.85
CA GLU A 79 -13.16 -19.34 13.53
C GLU A 79 -14.01 -20.30 12.70
N ASP A 80 -15.16 -19.81 12.22
CA ASP A 80 -16.14 -20.63 11.50
C ASP A 80 -15.61 -21.11 10.13
N HIS A 81 -14.74 -20.34 9.48
CA HIS A 81 -14.21 -20.56 8.13
C HIS A 81 -12.68 -20.71 8.09
N ARG A 82 -12.04 -21.15 9.16
CA ARG A 82 -10.59 -21.24 9.32
C ARG A 82 -9.87 -22.03 8.22
N ASP A 83 -10.56 -22.99 7.60
CA ASP A 83 -10.02 -23.88 6.58
C ASP A 83 -10.22 -23.34 5.14
N GLU A 84 -10.96 -22.26 4.96
CA GLU A 84 -11.31 -21.71 3.64
C GLU A 84 -11.14 -20.19 3.51
N LEU A 85 -10.72 -19.50 4.57
CA LEU A 85 -10.54 -18.06 4.59
C LEU A 85 -9.17 -17.68 5.18
N VAL A 86 -8.37 -16.98 4.42
CA VAL A 86 -7.15 -16.32 4.92
C VAL A 86 -7.45 -14.83 5.10
N VAL A 87 -7.24 -14.33 6.31
CA VAL A 87 -7.39 -12.90 6.62
C VAL A 87 -6.01 -12.28 6.79
N ILE A 88 -5.77 -11.19 6.06
CA ILE A 88 -4.56 -10.38 6.15
C ILE A 88 -4.99 -8.98 6.56
N VAL A 89 -4.40 -8.47 7.62
CA VAL A 89 -4.57 -7.08 8.07
C VAL A 89 -3.28 -6.33 7.85
N ALA A 90 -3.37 -5.14 7.29
CA ALA A 90 -2.22 -4.30 7.00
C ALA A 90 -2.37 -2.91 7.64
N GLY A 91 -1.25 -2.25 7.89
CA GLY A 91 -1.20 -0.91 8.42
C GLY A 91 0.20 -0.57 8.95
N TYR A 92 0.36 0.62 9.50
CA TYR A 92 1.60 1.08 10.11
C TYR A 92 1.86 0.35 11.43
N ASP A 93 3.13 0.08 11.75
CA ASP A 93 3.55 -0.79 12.86
C ASP A 93 2.93 -0.39 14.20
N GLU A 94 3.12 0.83 14.68
CA GLU A 94 2.64 1.29 15.98
C GLU A 94 1.09 1.26 16.10
N PRO A 95 0.29 1.78 15.12
CA PRO A 95 -1.16 1.63 15.13
C PRO A 95 -1.64 0.17 15.06
N MET A 96 -0.95 -0.68 14.30
CA MET A 96 -1.29 -2.11 14.20
C MET A 96 -1.02 -2.85 15.50
N GLU A 97 0.06 -2.56 16.21
CA GLU A 97 0.35 -3.15 17.51
C GLU A 97 -0.75 -2.81 18.53
N LYS A 98 -1.19 -1.53 18.56
CA LYS A 98 -2.32 -1.08 19.39
C LYS A 98 -3.62 -1.76 19.00
N PHE A 99 -3.88 -1.92 17.69
CA PHE A 99 -5.05 -2.59 17.17
C PHE A 99 -5.12 -4.06 17.60
N ILE A 100 -4.06 -4.81 17.41
CA ILE A 100 -4.01 -6.23 17.78
C ILE A 100 -4.16 -6.40 19.30
N SER A 101 -3.47 -5.61 20.10
CA SER A 101 -3.54 -5.68 21.58
C SER A 101 -4.86 -5.16 22.16
N SER A 102 -5.67 -4.44 21.40
CA SER A 102 -6.97 -3.91 21.84
C SER A 102 -8.02 -4.99 22.13
N ASN A 103 -7.85 -6.19 21.59
CA ASN A 103 -8.82 -7.29 21.71
C ASN A 103 -8.10 -8.65 21.79
N PRO A 104 -8.28 -9.43 22.86
CA PRO A 104 -7.65 -10.75 23.01
C PRO A 104 -8.01 -11.72 21.87
N GLY A 105 -9.16 -11.54 21.23
CA GLY A 105 -9.57 -12.32 20.07
C GLY A 105 -8.73 -12.05 18.83
N LEU A 106 -8.29 -10.79 18.63
CA LEU A 106 -7.35 -10.41 17.57
C LEU A 106 -5.97 -11.02 17.86
N GLU A 107 -5.45 -10.83 19.05
CA GLU A 107 -4.13 -11.33 19.46
C GLU A 107 -4.01 -12.86 19.31
N SER A 108 -5.07 -13.60 19.64
CA SER A 108 -5.06 -15.06 19.54
C SER A 108 -5.12 -15.58 18.09
N ARG A 109 -5.65 -14.81 17.14
CA ARG A 109 -5.83 -15.22 15.74
C ARG A 109 -4.78 -14.69 14.80
N PHE A 110 -4.27 -13.49 15.05
CA PHE A 110 -3.17 -12.90 14.28
C PHE A 110 -1.83 -13.26 14.93
N ASN A 111 -1.30 -14.42 14.58
CA ASN A 111 -0.06 -14.98 15.15
C ASN A 111 1.15 -14.91 14.19
N LYS A 112 0.96 -14.36 13.00
CA LYS A 112 2.03 -14.18 12.01
C LYS A 112 2.13 -12.72 11.63
N TYR A 113 3.32 -12.18 11.82
CA TYR A 113 3.65 -10.79 11.53
C TYR A 113 4.70 -10.75 10.42
N ILE A 114 4.46 -9.94 9.43
CA ILE A 114 5.39 -9.69 8.33
C ILE A 114 5.69 -8.20 8.33
N HIS A 115 6.89 -7.85 8.70
CA HIS A 115 7.37 -6.49 8.68
C HIS A 115 7.96 -6.16 7.30
N PHE A 116 7.58 -5.03 6.74
CA PHE A 116 8.12 -4.45 5.53
C PHE A 116 8.95 -3.22 5.90
N PRO A 117 10.29 -3.35 5.99
CA PRO A 117 11.14 -2.21 6.31
C PRO A 117 11.07 -1.17 5.20
N ASP A 118 11.48 0.05 5.52
CA ASP A 118 11.68 1.07 4.51
C ASP A 118 12.69 0.62 3.47
N TYR A 119 12.45 0.97 2.22
CA TYR A 119 13.40 0.75 1.15
C TYR A 119 14.66 1.59 1.38
N THR A 120 15.82 1.00 1.13
CA THR A 120 17.10 1.71 1.12
C THR A 120 17.16 2.73 -0.02
N PRO A 121 18.06 3.72 0.01
CA PRO A 121 18.23 4.66 -1.10
C PRO A 121 18.47 3.98 -2.45
N GLU A 122 19.20 2.85 -2.46
CA GLU A 122 19.48 2.06 -3.65
C GLU A 122 18.22 1.38 -4.19
N GLU A 123 17.36 0.86 -3.31
CA GLU A 123 16.07 0.26 -3.69
C GLU A 123 15.08 1.32 -4.17
N LEU A 124 15.04 2.49 -3.52
CA LEU A 124 14.24 3.64 -3.97
C LEU A 124 14.67 4.10 -5.37
N HIS A 125 15.99 4.16 -5.62
CA HIS A 125 16.53 4.45 -6.95
C HIS A 125 16.07 3.38 -7.96
N GLY A 126 16.16 2.10 -7.61
CA GLY A 126 15.66 1.00 -8.44
C GLY A 126 14.17 1.15 -8.79
N ILE A 127 13.33 1.57 -7.84
CA ILE A 127 11.90 1.83 -8.07
C ILE A 127 11.70 2.98 -9.07
N PHE A 128 12.48 4.07 -8.97
CA PHE A 128 12.42 5.17 -9.92
C PHE A 128 12.83 4.72 -11.33
N MET A 129 13.91 3.94 -11.45
CA MET A 129 14.37 3.40 -12.73
C MET A 129 13.35 2.47 -13.37
N LEU A 130 12.62 1.66 -12.57
CA LEU A 130 11.51 0.85 -13.08
C LEU A 130 10.35 1.70 -13.62
N GLN A 131 10.07 2.86 -13.02
CA GLN A 131 9.09 3.81 -13.58
C GLN A 131 9.60 4.40 -14.90
N CYS A 132 10.88 4.78 -14.97
CA CYS A 132 11.49 5.26 -16.21
C CYS A 132 11.35 4.21 -17.33
N GLU A 133 11.75 2.97 -17.09
CA GLU A 133 11.65 1.87 -18.06
C GLU A 133 10.21 1.66 -18.53
N LYS A 134 9.27 1.57 -17.60
CA LYS A 134 7.85 1.36 -17.89
C LYS A 134 7.25 2.44 -18.77
N HIS A 135 7.70 3.69 -18.63
CA HIS A 135 7.17 4.84 -19.35
C HIS A 135 8.07 5.29 -20.50
N GLY A 136 9.20 4.61 -20.73
CA GLY A 136 10.12 4.87 -21.83
C GLY A 136 11.06 6.06 -21.60
N TYR A 137 11.19 6.53 -20.36
CA TYR A 137 12.11 7.61 -19.99
C TYR A 137 13.52 7.10 -19.70
N THR A 138 14.50 7.97 -19.87
CA THR A 138 15.90 7.78 -19.49
C THR A 138 16.36 8.95 -18.63
N LEU A 139 17.41 8.74 -17.84
CA LEU A 139 18.07 9.81 -17.11
C LEU A 139 19.42 10.17 -17.78
N SER A 140 19.78 11.45 -17.81
CA SER A 140 21.17 11.81 -18.07
C SER A 140 22.07 11.31 -16.92
N ALA A 141 23.37 11.19 -17.15
CA ALA A 141 24.30 10.74 -16.11
C ALA A 141 24.29 11.69 -14.89
N GLU A 142 24.15 12.98 -15.13
CA GLU A 142 24.05 14.01 -14.09
C GLU A 142 22.73 13.90 -13.33
N ALA A 143 21.60 13.60 -14.04
CA ALA A 143 20.30 13.37 -13.38
C ALA A 143 20.31 12.11 -12.53
N ASP A 144 20.96 11.04 -12.96
CA ASP A 144 21.10 9.82 -12.17
C ASP A 144 21.90 10.07 -10.87
N ALA A 145 22.98 10.86 -10.95
CA ALA A 145 23.73 11.26 -9.76
C ALA A 145 22.90 12.14 -8.81
N ALA A 146 22.20 13.15 -9.35
CA ALA A 146 21.32 14.02 -8.57
C ALA A 146 20.19 13.25 -7.89
N LEU A 147 19.59 12.29 -8.59
CA LEU A 147 18.54 11.41 -8.04
C LEU A 147 19.05 10.60 -6.85
N LYS A 148 20.22 9.99 -6.96
CA LYS A 148 20.83 9.20 -5.86
C LYS A 148 21.06 10.07 -4.62
N ASP A 149 21.57 11.28 -4.80
CA ASP A 149 21.79 12.21 -3.70
C ASP A 149 20.46 12.70 -3.08
N LEU A 150 19.44 12.95 -3.89
CA LEU A 150 18.11 13.33 -3.43
C LEU A 150 17.47 12.20 -2.60
N LEU A 151 17.49 10.97 -3.11
CA LEU A 151 16.90 9.83 -2.42
C LEU A 151 17.62 9.50 -1.11
N ARG A 152 18.94 9.68 -1.05
CA ARG A 152 19.72 9.55 0.18
C ARG A 152 19.30 10.60 1.20
N ARG A 153 19.19 11.86 0.81
CA ARG A 153 18.70 12.93 1.71
C ARG A 153 17.30 12.64 2.24
N LEU A 154 16.36 12.25 1.36
CA LEU A 154 15.00 11.89 1.75
C LEU A 154 14.98 10.72 2.75
N TYR A 155 15.82 9.73 2.56
CA TYR A 155 15.95 8.60 3.47
C TYR A 155 16.55 9.01 4.82
N ASP A 156 17.60 9.82 4.83
CA ASP A 156 18.28 10.25 6.05
C ASP A 156 17.43 11.20 6.91
N THR A 157 16.56 11.98 6.27
CA THR A 157 15.64 12.94 6.94
C THR A 157 14.22 12.39 7.13
N ARG A 158 13.98 11.10 6.84
CA ARG A 158 12.66 10.51 6.93
C ARG A 158 12.11 10.51 8.34
N ASP A 159 10.82 10.69 8.44
CA ASP A 159 10.02 10.54 9.65
C ASP A 159 9.06 9.33 9.54
N GLU A 160 8.20 9.16 10.53
CA GLU A 160 7.17 8.12 10.56
C GLU A 160 6.15 8.18 9.41
N ASN A 161 6.07 9.32 8.70
CA ASN A 161 5.17 9.53 7.56
C ASN A 161 5.87 9.33 6.22
N PHE A 162 7.10 8.82 6.22
CA PHE A 162 7.86 8.61 4.99
C PHE A 162 7.12 7.67 4.03
N GLY A 163 6.74 8.20 2.87
CA GLY A 163 5.88 7.51 1.91
C GLY A 163 6.57 6.38 1.12
N ASN A 164 7.87 6.12 1.36
CA ASN A 164 8.61 5.02 0.74
C ASN A 164 8.47 5.01 -0.80
N GLY A 165 8.01 3.90 -1.38
CA GLY A 165 7.76 3.78 -2.81
C GLY A 165 6.70 4.76 -3.35
N ARG A 166 5.79 5.27 -2.51
CA ARG A 166 4.85 6.34 -2.89
C ARG A 166 5.57 7.66 -3.10
N THR A 167 6.52 7.99 -2.23
CA THR A 167 7.40 9.17 -2.40
C THR A 167 8.14 9.14 -3.73
N VAL A 168 8.69 7.98 -4.10
CA VAL A 168 9.38 7.81 -5.38
C VAL A 168 8.45 7.97 -6.58
N ARG A 169 7.22 7.46 -6.48
CA ARG A 169 6.21 7.62 -7.54
C ARG A 169 5.85 9.09 -7.74
N ASN A 170 5.60 9.81 -6.66
CA ASN A 170 5.29 11.24 -6.71
C ASN A 170 6.48 12.01 -7.33
N LEU A 171 7.71 11.72 -6.90
CA LEU A 171 8.92 12.32 -7.46
C LEU A 171 9.02 12.07 -8.97
N PHE A 172 8.69 10.87 -9.45
CA PHE A 172 8.70 10.56 -10.88
C PHE A 172 7.62 11.35 -11.64
N GLU A 173 6.40 11.46 -11.11
CA GLU A 173 5.30 12.22 -11.71
C GLU A 173 5.64 13.72 -11.77
N ASP A 174 6.24 14.26 -10.72
CA ASP A 174 6.73 15.64 -10.67
C ASP A 174 7.85 15.88 -11.68
N ALA A 175 8.79 14.94 -11.79
CA ALA A 175 9.89 15.03 -12.77
C ALA A 175 9.35 15.07 -14.21
N ILE A 176 8.36 14.27 -14.56
CA ILE A 176 7.71 14.31 -15.88
C ILE A 176 7.01 15.66 -16.09
N SER A 177 6.32 16.18 -15.10
CA SER A 177 5.64 17.47 -15.19
C SER A 177 6.64 18.61 -15.42
N ARG A 178 7.77 18.62 -14.72
CA ARG A 178 8.84 19.62 -14.90
C ARG A 178 9.50 19.49 -16.27
N GLN A 179 9.81 18.27 -16.69
CA GLN A 179 10.32 17.97 -18.02
C GLN A 179 9.38 18.48 -19.11
N ALA A 180 8.07 18.22 -18.99
CA ALA A 180 7.08 18.70 -19.96
C ALA A 180 7.09 20.24 -20.04
N ASN A 181 7.20 20.95 -18.92
CA ASN A 181 7.32 22.40 -18.89
C ASN A 181 8.61 22.89 -19.58
N ARG A 182 9.76 22.23 -19.33
CA ARG A 182 11.04 22.53 -19.98
C ARG A 182 10.96 22.34 -21.49
N ILE A 183 10.42 21.20 -21.93
CA ILE A 183 10.28 20.86 -23.35
C ILE A 183 9.31 21.79 -24.07
N SER A 184 8.26 22.28 -23.41
CA SER A 184 7.29 23.22 -24.02
C SER A 184 7.90 24.54 -24.49
N ALA A 185 9.08 24.88 -23.99
CA ALA A 185 9.84 26.06 -24.41
C ALA A 185 10.71 25.83 -25.65
N LEU A 186 10.79 24.60 -26.17
CA LEU A 186 11.58 24.25 -27.35
C LEU A 186 10.73 24.28 -28.63
N ASP A 187 11.22 24.89 -29.70
CA ASP A 187 10.47 24.98 -30.96
C ASP A 187 10.33 23.61 -31.67
N SER A 188 11.30 22.70 -31.54
CA SER A 188 11.32 21.42 -32.24
C SER A 188 12.14 20.40 -31.43
N PRO A 189 11.63 19.89 -30.33
CA PRO A 189 12.37 18.92 -29.50
C PRO A 189 12.58 17.61 -30.25
N THR A 190 13.77 17.07 -30.12
CA THR A 190 14.12 15.73 -30.61
C THR A 190 13.46 14.66 -29.74
N ARG A 191 13.41 13.42 -30.26
CA ARG A 191 12.87 12.29 -29.49
C ARG A 191 13.68 12.05 -28.20
N ASP A 192 14.99 12.20 -28.25
CA ASP A 192 15.85 12.00 -27.09
C ASP A 192 15.59 13.07 -26.01
N GLU A 193 15.41 14.32 -26.39
CA GLU A 193 15.03 15.41 -25.47
C GLU A 193 13.65 15.15 -24.83
N LEU A 194 12.70 14.63 -25.62
CA LEU A 194 11.36 14.27 -25.13
C LEU A 194 11.36 13.11 -24.12
N MET A 195 12.37 12.26 -24.13
CA MET A 195 12.42 11.05 -23.31
C MET A 195 13.51 11.09 -22.24
N THR A 196 14.31 12.16 -22.17
CA THR A 196 15.42 12.27 -21.21
C THR A 196 15.07 13.24 -20.09
N LEU A 197 15.17 12.76 -18.85
CA LEU A 197 15.09 13.58 -17.65
C LEU A 197 16.49 14.15 -17.31
N LEU A 198 16.53 15.44 -16.99
CA LEU A 198 17.71 16.20 -16.61
C LEU A 198 17.69 16.50 -15.11
N PRO A 199 18.81 16.92 -14.49
CA PRO A 199 18.86 17.27 -13.06
C PRO A 199 17.80 18.31 -12.65
N GLU A 200 17.55 19.31 -13.48
CA GLU A 200 16.55 20.36 -13.22
C GLU A 200 15.10 19.85 -13.20
N ASP A 201 14.84 18.67 -13.76
CA ASP A 201 13.53 18.02 -13.70
C ASP A 201 13.32 17.32 -12.35
N LEU A 202 14.37 17.07 -11.57
CA LEU A 202 14.34 16.40 -10.26
C LEU A 202 14.31 17.37 -9.08
N GLU A 203 14.73 18.62 -9.29
CA GLU A 203 14.85 19.63 -8.23
C GLU A 203 13.50 20.36 -8.03
N ASP A 204 13.06 20.50 -6.77
CA ASP A 204 12.03 21.48 -6.42
C ASP A 204 12.62 22.88 -6.60
N LYS A 205 12.04 23.66 -7.49
CA LYS A 205 12.29 25.11 -7.45
C LYS A 205 11.50 25.65 -6.27
N GLU A 206 12.24 26.00 -5.18
CA GLU A 206 11.70 26.79 -4.08
C GLU A 206 10.93 28.04 -4.59
#